data_60e3ae6d584e706900dbfe1b7f3cf214
#
_entry.id   60e3ae6d584e706900dbfe1b7f3cf214
#
_cell.length_a   1.000
_cell.length_b   1.000
_cell.length_c   1.000
_cell.angle_alpha   90.00
_cell.angle_beta   90.00
_cell.angle_gamma   90.00
#
_symmetry.space_group_name_H-M   'P 1'
#
loop_
_entity.id
_entity.type
_entity.pdbx_description
1 polymer ?
#
loop_
_entity_poly.entity_id
_entity_poly.type
_entity_poly.pdbx_seq_one_letter_code
_entity_poly.pdbx_strand_id
1 'polypeptide(L)'
;MMRRALGIALCAAWAGTLHAAHPFLTDDTGTQGAGHWQLELLLEHQRNPQTADLADATVHQLRKVTSFSPVLTYGLRDALDIALGLNYSRQRSIDDGTVTHAAEGTGDTTLELKWRLYERNGLSFGLKPGLVLPTGDETRGLGTGKLSWGINSILTQELERWTFLANLSYASARYKLPEDAEANHAHLWRASAGFAYALREDLQLVGEAGLRTNSAKDDPFMPGQKGHFVMLGVIYSLSDDLDLDLGVRRRHNSAEFHTAVLIGATLRW
;
A
#
# COMPACT_ATOMS: atom_id res chain seq x y z
N MET A 1 -34.24 6.73 21.28
CA MET A 1 -33.32 7.50 20.45
C MET A 1 -31.98 6.77 20.49
N MET A 2 -31.78 5.81 19.59
CA MET A 2 -30.54 5.07 19.46
C MET A 2 -29.58 5.91 18.59
N ARG A 3 -28.55 6.51 19.23
CA ARG A 3 -27.38 6.97 18.50
C ARG A 3 -26.72 5.71 17.90
N ARG A 4 -26.98 5.44 16.65
CA ARG A 4 -26.16 4.52 15.87
C ARG A 4 -24.80 5.22 15.78
N ALA A 5 -23.85 4.81 16.64
CA ALA A 5 -22.46 5.04 16.40
C ALA A 5 -22.19 4.46 15.02
N LEU A 6 -21.94 5.31 14.05
CA LEU A 6 -21.39 4.90 12.75
C LEU A 6 -20.01 4.35 13.08
N GLY A 7 -19.96 3.05 13.35
CA GLY A 7 -18.72 2.29 13.40
C GLY A 7 -18.17 2.29 11.98
N ILE A 8 -17.43 3.34 11.63
CA ILE A 8 -16.68 3.39 10.39
C ILE A 8 -15.58 2.35 10.58
N ALA A 9 -15.82 1.15 10.05
CA ALA A 9 -14.82 0.11 9.96
C ALA A 9 -13.60 0.71 9.27
N LEU A 10 -12.61 1.06 10.07
CA LEU A 10 -11.29 1.48 9.61
C LEU A 10 -10.55 0.25 9.08
N CYS A 11 -11.13 -0.44 8.11
CA CYS A 11 -10.38 -1.39 7.30
C CYS A 11 -9.47 -0.61 6.34
N ALA A 12 -8.59 0.23 6.91
CA ALA A 12 -7.36 0.63 6.23
C ALA A 12 -6.46 -0.58 5.97
N ALA A 13 -6.90 -1.76 6.40
CA ALA A 13 -6.08 -2.94 6.53
C ALA A 13 -5.71 -3.62 5.20
N TRP A 14 -6.28 -3.25 4.09
CA TRP A 14 -5.72 -3.66 2.82
C TRP A 14 -5.28 -2.47 1.97
N ALA A 15 -4.72 -1.49 2.60
CA ALA A 15 -3.45 -1.01 2.14
C ALA A 15 -2.32 -2.02 2.44
N GLY A 16 -2.60 -3.31 2.54
CA GLY A 16 -1.65 -4.36 2.28
C GLY A 16 -1.13 -4.12 0.88
N THR A 17 -0.20 -3.22 0.78
CA THR A 17 0.66 -3.01 -0.35
C THR A 17 1.29 -4.35 -0.61
N LEU A 18 0.95 -4.99 -1.70
CA LEU A 18 1.89 -5.83 -2.40
C LEU A 18 3.09 -4.91 -2.54
N HIS A 19 4.16 -5.14 -1.79
CA HIS A 19 5.19 -4.16 -1.55
C HIS A 19 5.98 -3.96 -2.83
N ALA A 20 5.89 -2.76 -3.36
CA ALA A 20 6.76 -2.26 -4.40
C ALA A 20 8.06 -1.77 -3.75
N ALA A 21 9.13 -1.73 -4.49
CA ALA A 21 10.32 -1.02 -4.08
C ALA A 21 9.93 0.42 -3.71
N HIS A 22 10.24 0.84 -2.48
CA HIS A 22 9.89 2.16 -1.98
C HIS A 22 10.42 3.28 -2.91
N PRO A 23 9.70 4.41 -3.00
CA PRO A 23 8.45 4.78 -2.33
C PRO A 23 7.18 4.40 -3.13
N PHE A 24 7.30 3.54 -4.15
CA PHE A 24 6.22 3.14 -5.04
C PHE A 24 5.16 2.24 -4.37
N LEU A 25 3.94 2.29 -4.91
CA LEU A 25 2.95 1.21 -4.82
C LEU A 25 3.03 0.27 -6.03
N THR A 26 3.66 0.73 -7.12
CA THR A 26 3.88 0.01 -8.36
C THR A 26 5.18 -0.78 -8.23
N ASP A 27 5.10 -2.10 -8.26
CA ASP A 27 6.25 -3.00 -8.10
C ASP A 27 7.02 -3.14 -9.41
N ASP A 28 8.29 -3.49 -9.32
CA ASP A 28 9.15 -3.90 -10.43
C ASP A 28 9.31 -5.43 -10.47
N THR A 29 9.91 -5.94 -11.53
CA THR A 29 10.21 -7.36 -11.70
C THR A 29 11.55 -7.79 -11.12
N GLY A 30 12.32 -6.88 -10.54
CA GLY A 30 13.61 -7.17 -9.92
C GLY A 30 13.51 -8.23 -8.83
N THR A 31 14.48 -9.13 -8.81
CA THR A 31 14.64 -10.19 -7.82
C THR A 31 16.02 -10.08 -7.17
N GLN A 32 16.17 -10.61 -5.96
CA GLN A 32 17.42 -10.47 -5.20
C GLN A 32 18.55 -11.36 -5.75
N GLY A 33 18.21 -12.42 -6.49
CA GLY A 33 19.14 -13.48 -6.85
C GLY A 33 19.29 -14.51 -5.74
N ALA A 34 19.73 -15.71 -6.12
CA ALA A 34 19.80 -16.85 -5.20
C ALA A 34 20.71 -16.57 -3.99
N GLY A 35 20.17 -16.71 -2.79
CA GLY A 35 20.91 -16.59 -1.52
C GLY A 35 21.05 -15.19 -0.96
N HIS A 36 20.62 -14.14 -1.68
CA HIS A 36 20.70 -12.75 -1.22
C HIS A 36 19.44 -12.32 -0.48
N TRP A 37 19.61 -11.33 0.37
CA TRP A 37 18.56 -10.76 1.20
C TRP A 37 18.34 -9.28 0.90
N GLN A 38 17.10 -8.82 1.10
CA GLN A 38 16.74 -7.40 1.13
C GLN A 38 15.85 -7.14 2.31
N LEU A 39 16.11 -6.05 3.00
CA LEU A 39 15.23 -5.47 4.03
C LEU A 39 14.76 -4.10 3.57
N GLU A 40 13.47 -3.95 3.42
CA GLU A 40 12.81 -2.69 3.12
C GLU A 40 12.11 -2.17 4.37
N LEU A 41 12.28 -0.89 4.66
CA LEU A 41 11.68 -0.21 5.80
C LEU A 41 10.90 0.99 5.29
N LEU A 42 9.59 1.04 5.49
CA LEU A 42 8.75 2.17 5.11
C LEU A 42 8.06 2.79 6.32
N LEU A 43 8.25 4.08 6.50
CA LEU A 43 7.44 4.94 7.36
C LEU A 43 6.51 5.77 6.49
N GLU A 44 5.21 5.61 6.68
CA GLU A 44 4.20 6.40 5.99
C GLU A 44 3.36 7.18 7.01
N HIS A 45 3.23 8.49 6.80
CA HIS A 45 2.32 9.34 7.56
C HIS A 45 1.24 9.89 6.64
N GLN A 46 0.00 9.51 6.90
CA GLN A 46 -1.18 9.94 6.16
C GLN A 46 -2.00 10.93 6.98
N ARG A 47 -2.43 11.98 6.32
CA ARG A 47 -3.40 12.93 6.84
C ARG A 47 -4.55 13.11 5.85
N ASN A 48 -5.73 12.96 6.36
CA ASN A 48 -6.95 12.88 5.57
C ASN A 48 -8.05 13.72 6.22
N PRO A 49 -8.11 15.03 5.94
CA PRO A 49 -9.24 15.86 6.30
C PRO A 49 -10.40 15.57 5.34
N GLN A 50 -11.60 15.42 5.86
CA GLN A 50 -12.83 15.14 5.11
C GLN A 50 -13.99 15.91 5.67
N THR A 51 -14.96 16.25 4.81
CA THR A 51 -16.21 16.86 5.21
C THR A 51 -17.35 16.05 4.59
N ALA A 52 -18.33 15.66 5.36
CA ALA A 52 -19.52 15.01 4.87
C ALA A 52 -20.76 15.78 5.30
N ASP A 53 -21.63 16.06 4.34
CA ASP A 53 -22.95 16.61 4.60
C ASP A 53 -23.92 15.43 4.81
N LEU A 54 -24.32 15.24 6.06
CA LEU A 54 -25.35 14.29 6.45
C LEU A 54 -26.70 15.01 6.48
N ALA A 55 -27.80 14.27 6.45
CA ALA A 55 -29.15 14.84 6.36
C ALA A 55 -29.45 15.95 7.39
N ASP A 56 -28.83 15.87 8.57
CA ASP A 56 -29.10 16.81 9.69
C ASP A 56 -27.86 17.57 10.18
N ALA A 57 -26.66 17.34 9.59
CA ALA A 57 -25.43 17.99 10.03
C ALA A 57 -24.28 17.85 9.03
N THR A 58 -23.40 18.85 8.98
CA THR A 58 -22.10 18.75 8.35
C THR A 58 -21.09 18.25 9.39
N VAL A 59 -20.36 17.17 9.08
CA VAL A 59 -19.33 16.59 9.95
C VAL A 59 -17.96 16.80 9.33
N HIS A 60 -17.05 17.39 10.12
CA HIS A 60 -15.64 17.53 9.74
C HIS A 60 -14.82 16.41 10.38
N GLN A 61 -14.35 15.48 9.55
CA GLN A 61 -13.52 14.37 10.00
C GLN A 61 -12.06 14.57 9.62
N LEU A 62 -11.16 14.26 10.54
CA LEU A 62 -9.72 14.18 10.30
C LEU A 62 -9.22 12.79 10.66
N ARG A 63 -8.82 12.01 9.65
CA ARG A 63 -8.13 10.73 9.85
C ARG A 63 -6.62 10.94 9.79
N LYS A 64 -5.90 10.38 10.73
CA LYS A 64 -4.43 10.33 10.78
C LYS A 64 -4.01 8.88 10.91
N VAL A 65 -3.12 8.45 10.02
CA VAL A 65 -2.51 7.12 10.09
C VAL A 65 -1.00 7.29 9.99
N THR A 66 -0.28 6.69 10.92
CA THR A 66 1.17 6.51 10.81
C THR A 66 1.42 5.02 10.80
N SER A 67 2.10 4.52 9.80
CA SER A 67 2.45 3.11 9.68
C SER A 67 3.94 2.92 9.46
N PHE A 68 4.46 1.85 10.03
CA PHE A 68 5.81 1.34 9.80
C PHE A 68 5.68 -0.08 9.23
N SER A 69 6.26 -0.31 8.06
CA SER A 69 6.08 -1.52 7.28
C SER A 69 7.42 -2.10 6.87
N PRO A 70 8.07 -2.94 7.70
CA PRO A 70 9.23 -3.70 7.29
C PRO A 70 8.84 -4.86 6.39
N VAL A 71 9.66 -5.11 5.35
CA VAL A 71 9.59 -6.28 4.47
C VAL A 71 10.94 -6.94 4.38
N LEU A 72 11.00 -8.22 4.66
CA LEU A 72 12.20 -9.04 4.49
C LEU A 72 12.01 -9.95 3.28
N THR A 73 12.89 -9.83 2.30
CA THR A 73 12.89 -10.61 1.06
C THR A 73 14.12 -11.49 1.00
N TYR A 74 13.94 -12.72 0.54
CA TYR A 74 15.02 -13.68 0.29
C TYR A 74 14.94 -14.25 -1.13
N GLY A 75 16.03 -14.21 -1.85
CA GLY A 75 16.18 -14.81 -3.17
C GLY A 75 16.29 -16.34 -3.07
N LEU A 76 15.21 -17.04 -3.41
CA LEU A 76 15.18 -18.50 -3.49
C LEU A 76 15.94 -19.02 -4.72
N ARG A 77 15.85 -18.26 -5.82
CA ARG A 77 16.53 -18.48 -7.11
C ARG A 77 16.76 -17.13 -7.78
N ASP A 78 17.53 -17.08 -8.84
CA ASP A 78 17.82 -15.85 -9.58
C ASP A 78 16.56 -15.11 -10.08
N ALA A 79 15.46 -15.83 -10.28
CA ALA A 79 14.20 -15.27 -10.77
C ALA A 79 13.02 -15.46 -9.80
N LEU A 80 13.28 -15.87 -8.55
CA LEU A 80 12.23 -16.18 -7.58
C LEU A 80 12.61 -15.76 -6.17
N ASP A 81 11.81 -14.87 -5.59
CA ASP A 81 11.94 -14.40 -4.21
C ASP A 81 10.75 -14.83 -3.36
N ILE A 82 11.00 -14.95 -2.05
CA ILE A 82 9.96 -15.00 -1.01
C ILE A 82 10.10 -13.76 -0.13
N ALA A 83 8.98 -13.12 0.19
CA ALA A 83 8.94 -11.92 1.01
C ALA A 83 7.97 -12.08 2.18
N LEU A 84 8.39 -11.60 3.35
CA LEU A 84 7.59 -11.51 4.57
C LEU A 84 7.43 -10.04 4.93
N GLY A 85 6.20 -9.54 4.89
CA GLY A 85 5.88 -8.17 5.25
C GLY A 85 5.13 -8.11 6.58
N LEU A 86 5.53 -7.16 7.42
CA LEU A 86 4.84 -6.82 8.65
C LEU A 86 4.29 -5.39 8.54
N ASN A 87 3.31 -5.08 9.37
CA ASN A 87 2.79 -3.71 9.47
C ASN A 87 2.53 -3.39 10.94
N TYR A 88 3.00 -2.22 11.37
CA TYR A 88 2.61 -1.62 12.63
C TYR A 88 1.96 -0.27 12.33
N SER A 89 0.80 0.00 12.90
CA SER A 89 0.10 1.25 12.62
C SER A 89 -0.48 1.89 13.87
N ARG A 90 -0.55 3.21 13.81
CA ARG A 90 -1.29 4.06 14.75
C ARG A 90 -2.30 4.87 13.98
N GLN A 91 -3.57 4.68 14.31
CA GLN A 91 -4.70 5.28 13.62
C GLN A 91 -5.50 6.14 14.58
N ARG A 92 -5.98 7.29 14.09
CA ARG A 92 -6.88 8.18 14.84
C ARG A 92 -7.91 8.78 13.91
N SER A 93 -9.17 8.73 14.31
CA SER A 93 -10.26 9.51 13.70
C SER A 93 -10.71 10.58 14.69
N ILE A 94 -10.90 11.78 14.18
CA ILE A 94 -11.27 12.97 14.95
C ILE A 94 -12.46 13.60 14.21
N ASP A 95 -13.63 13.62 14.84
CA ASP A 95 -14.84 14.19 14.28
C ASP A 95 -15.18 15.47 15.07
N ASP A 96 -15.28 16.60 14.38
CA ASP A 96 -15.51 17.93 14.97
C ASP A 96 -14.62 18.23 16.19
N GLY A 97 -13.34 17.83 16.11
CA GLY A 97 -12.36 18.05 17.17
C GLY A 97 -12.32 16.98 18.27
N THR A 98 -13.25 16.02 18.28
CA THR A 98 -13.33 14.94 19.26
C THR A 98 -12.74 13.66 18.69
N VAL A 99 -11.88 12.98 19.45
CA VAL A 99 -11.35 11.65 19.05
C VAL A 99 -12.47 10.62 19.14
N THR A 100 -12.89 10.07 18.01
CA THR A 100 -13.98 9.08 17.90
C THR A 100 -13.46 7.66 17.76
N HIS A 101 -12.23 7.51 17.26
CA HIS A 101 -11.55 6.22 17.16
C HIS A 101 -10.04 6.38 17.36
N ALA A 102 -9.43 5.45 18.07
CA ALA A 102 -7.99 5.32 18.19
C ALA A 102 -7.60 3.83 18.30
N ALA A 103 -6.67 3.40 17.44
CA ALA A 103 -6.09 2.06 17.47
C ALA A 103 -4.59 2.13 17.20
N GLU A 104 -3.82 1.25 17.83
CA GLU A 104 -2.37 1.15 17.66
C GLU A 104 -1.94 -0.31 17.86
N GLY A 105 -1.11 -0.84 16.98
CA GLY A 105 -0.62 -2.21 17.06
C GLY A 105 -0.18 -2.78 15.73
N THR A 106 0.16 -4.07 15.75
CA THR A 106 0.52 -4.83 14.55
C THR A 106 -0.73 -5.17 13.73
N GLY A 107 -0.60 -5.07 12.42
CA GLY A 107 -1.60 -5.48 11.45
C GLY A 107 -1.44 -6.94 11.01
N ASP A 108 -2.13 -7.27 9.93
CA ASP A 108 -1.99 -8.57 9.28
C ASP A 108 -0.60 -8.69 8.62
N THR A 109 -0.03 -9.90 8.69
CA THR A 109 1.26 -10.25 8.09
C THR A 109 1.05 -10.68 6.64
N THR A 110 1.93 -10.27 5.73
CA THR A 110 1.92 -10.71 4.32
C THR A 110 3.02 -11.71 4.05
N LEU A 111 2.73 -12.71 3.21
CA LEU A 111 3.68 -13.65 2.66
C LEU A 111 3.52 -13.66 1.15
N GLU A 112 4.57 -13.35 0.41
CA GLU A 112 4.52 -13.18 -1.03
C GLU A 112 5.62 -13.97 -1.73
N LEU A 113 5.36 -14.39 -2.97
CA LEU A 113 6.34 -14.96 -3.89
C LEU A 113 6.43 -14.03 -5.09
N LYS A 114 7.61 -13.46 -5.40
CA LYS A 114 7.85 -12.68 -6.62
C LYS A 114 8.57 -13.57 -7.61
N TRP A 115 7.95 -13.82 -8.75
CA TRP A 115 8.50 -14.68 -9.80
C TRP A 115 8.64 -13.90 -11.11
N ARG A 116 9.89 -13.62 -11.53
CA ARG A 116 10.21 -13.06 -12.85
C ARG A 116 10.16 -14.17 -13.89
N LEU A 117 9.10 -14.15 -14.70
CA LEU A 117 8.80 -15.18 -15.69
C LEU A 117 9.49 -14.97 -17.03
N TYR A 118 9.77 -13.70 -17.37
CA TYR A 118 10.35 -13.31 -18.64
C TYR A 118 11.27 -12.10 -18.46
N GLU A 119 12.38 -12.10 -19.15
CA GLU A 119 13.31 -10.97 -19.24
C GLU A 119 14.05 -11.02 -20.58
N ARG A 120 13.96 -9.95 -21.36
CA ARG A 120 14.69 -9.79 -22.61
C ARG A 120 14.73 -8.32 -23.04
N ASN A 121 15.93 -7.82 -23.40
CA ASN A 121 16.14 -6.47 -23.96
C ASN A 121 15.55 -5.36 -23.05
N GLY A 122 15.72 -5.47 -21.73
CA GLY A 122 15.20 -4.53 -20.74
C GLY A 122 13.70 -4.67 -20.48
N LEU A 123 12.96 -5.49 -21.22
CA LEU A 123 11.57 -5.81 -20.93
C LEU A 123 11.49 -7.06 -20.05
N SER A 124 10.79 -6.97 -18.95
CA SER A 124 10.56 -8.10 -18.06
C SER A 124 9.12 -8.15 -17.55
N PHE A 125 8.65 -9.38 -17.29
CA PHE A 125 7.32 -9.65 -16.77
C PHE A 125 7.40 -10.62 -15.60
N GLY A 126 6.65 -10.32 -14.54
CA GLY A 126 6.58 -11.14 -13.34
C GLY A 126 5.17 -11.27 -12.78
N LEU A 127 5.02 -12.26 -11.92
CA LEU A 127 3.84 -12.48 -11.10
C LEU A 127 4.24 -12.50 -9.63
N LYS A 128 3.40 -11.90 -8.79
CA LYS A 128 3.60 -11.85 -7.35
C LYS A 128 2.30 -12.25 -6.64
N PRO A 129 2.02 -13.57 -6.50
CA PRO A 129 0.97 -14.06 -5.63
C PRO A 129 1.33 -13.82 -4.16
N GLY A 130 0.32 -13.58 -3.33
CA GLY A 130 0.51 -13.34 -1.91
C GLY A 130 -0.67 -13.78 -1.05
N LEU A 131 -0.36 -14.03 0.22
CA LEU A 131 -1.30 -14.33 1.29
C LEU A 131 -1.23 -13.23 2.34
N VAL A 132 -2.38 -12.89 2.91
CA VAL A 132 -2.51 -12.01 4.07
C VAL A 132 -2.99 -12.87 5.24
N LEU A 133 -2.10 -13.07 6.21
CA LEU A 133 -2.33 -13.88 7.38
C LEU A 133 -3.03 -13.04 8.45
N PRO A 134 -4.09 -13.55 9.11
CA PRO A 134 -4.87 -12.78 10.07
C PRO A 134 -4.17 -12.70 11.44
N THR A 135 -3.08 -11.97 11.50
CA THR A 135 -2.25 -11.79 12.71
C THR A 135 -2.56 -10.47 13.44
N GLY A 136 -3.27 -9.55 12.80
CA GLY A 136 -3.74 -8.31 13.40
C GLY A 136 -5.00 -8.51 14.24
N ASP A 137 -5.30 -7.53 15.09
CA ASP A 137 -6.51 -7.53 15.92
C ASP A 137 -7.69 -6.94 15.14
N GLU A 138 -8.58 -7.81 14.65
CA GLU A 138 -9.75 -7.40 13.87
C GLU A 138 -10.75 -6.57 14.69
N THR A 139 -10.83 -6.79 16.00
CA THR A 139 -11.77 -6.05 16.85
C THR A 139 -11.35 -4.58 17.03
N ARG A 140 -10.08 -4.29 16.80
CA ARG A 140 -9.51 -2.94 16.84
C ARG A 140 -9.30 -2.32 15.45
N GLY A 141 -9.71 -3.02 14.39
CA GLY A 141 -9.53 -2.59 13.00
C GLY A 141 -8.05 -2.63 12.54
N LEU A 142 -7.22 -3.47 13.16
CA LEU A 142 -5.82 -3.66 12.80
C LEU A 142 -5.58 -4.87 11.90
N GLY A 143 -6.60 -5.70 11.69
CA GLY A 143 -6.56 -6.87 10.81
C GLY A 143 -7.94 -7.23 10.29
N THR A 144 -8.00 -8.23 9.40
CA THR A 144 -9.25 -8.72 8.81
C THR A 144 -9.82 -9.94 9.56
N GLY A 145 -9.01 -10.58 10.39
CA GLY A 145 -9.35 -11.79 11.15
C GLY A 145 -9.55 -13.03 10.28
N LYS A 146 -9.34 -12.97 8.95
CA LYS A 146 -9.42 -14.10 8.01
C LYS A 146 -8.29 -14.08 6.99
N LEU A 147 -7.87 -15.28 6.59
CA LEU A 147 -6.91 -15.45 5.50
C LEU A 147 -7.47 -14.84 4.22
N SER A 148 -6.71 -13.94 3.64
CA SER A 148 -6.96 -13.29 2.35
C SER A 148 -5.81 -13.60 1.38
N TRP A 149 -6.02 -13.39 0.09
CA TRP A 149 -5.01 -13.64 -0.93
C TRP A 149 -5.09 -12.62 -2.06
N GLY A 150 -4.01 -12.49 -2.80
CA GLY A 150 -3.98 -11.63 -3.97
C GLY A 150 -2.91 -12.05 -4.96
N ILE A 151 -2.90 -11.38 -6.11
CA ILE A 151 -1.89 -11.54 -7.14
C ILE A 151 -1.61 -10.18 -7.78
N ASN A 152 -0.33 -9.89 -8.03
CA ASN A 152 0.12 -8.75 -8.79
C ASN A 152 0.81 -9.22 -10.07
N SER A 153 0.37 -8.72 -11.22
CA SER A 153 1.05 -8.84 -12.50
C SER A 153 1.92 -7.61 -12.70
N ILE A 154 3.19 -7.81 -12.97
CA ILE A 154 4.22 -6.78 -12.96
C ILE A 154 4.88 -6.74 -14.33
N LEU A 155 4.98 -5.56 -14.90
CA LEU A 155 5.73 -5.29 -16.12
C LEU A 155 6.76 -4.20 -15.85
N THR A 156 8.01 -4.44 -16.25
CA THR A 156 9.09 -3.46 -16.17
C THR A 156 9.76 -3.32 -17.54
N GLN A 157 10.04 -2.08 -17.95
CA GLN A 157 10.84 -1.78 -19.14
C GLN A 157 11.96 -0.83 -18.76
N GLU A 158 13.18 -1.29 -18.89
CA GLU A 158 14.40 -0.50 -18.69
C GLU A 158 14.90 0.05 -20.03
N LEU A 159 15.17 1.37 -20.10
CA LEU A 159 15.63 2.11 -21.27
C LEU A 159 16.66 3.15 -20.83
N GLU A 160 17.95 2.87 -20.95
CA GLU A 160 19.05 3.77 -20.56
C GLU A 160 18.87 4.37 -19.16
N ARG A 161 18.39 5.64 -19.07
CA ARG A 161 18.15 6.34 -17.80
C ARG A 161 16.73 6.18 -17.27
N TRP A 162 15.83 5.54 -18.02
CA TRP A 162 14.43 5.38 -17.67
C TRP A 162 14.11 3.94 -17.31
N THR A 163 13.35 3.77 -16.24
CA THR A 163 12.66 2.54 -15.93
C THR A 163 11.17 2.82 -15.89
N PHE A 164 10.38 2.11 -16.68
CA PHE A 164 8.92 2.20 -16.67
C PHE A 164 8.33 0.96 -16.02
N LEU A 165 7.32 1.17 -15.21
CA LEU A 165 6.65 0.16 -14.40
C LEU A 165 5.17 0.15 -14.72
N ALA A 166 4.55 -1.03 -14.76
CA ALA A 166 3.10 -1.16 -14.82
C ALA A 166 2.63 -2.38 -14.03
N ASN A 167 1.59 -2.22 -13.25
CA ASN A 167 1.03 -3.28 -12.42
C ASN A 167 -0.48 -3.40 -12.59
N LEU A 168 -0.96 -4.65 -12.55
CA LEU A 168 -2.37 -4.97 -12.39
C LEU A 168 -2.51 -5.97 -11.23
N SER A 169 -3.16 -5.53 -10.16
CA SER A 169 -3.33 -6.32 -8.94
C SER A 169 -4.79 -6.66 -8.71
N TYR A 170 -5.01 -7.87 -8.24
CA TYR A 170 -6.30 -8.33 -7.73
C TYR A 170 -6.13 -8.90 -6.33
N ALA A 171 -7.13 -8.67 -5.50
CA ALA A 171 -7.18 -9.22 -4.17
C ALA A 171 -8.57 -9.70 -3.78
N SER A 172 -8.61 -10.84 -3.11
CA SER A 172 -9.79 -11.39 -2.46
C SER A 172 -9.64 -11.18 -0.96
N ALA A 173 -10.25 -10.10 -0.45
CA ALA A 173 -10.28 -9.76 0.96
C ALA A 173 -11.42 -10.51 1.66
N ARG A 174 -11.14 -11.05 2.85
CA ARG A 174 -12.11 -11.72 3.69
C ARG A 174 -12.09 -11.11 5.08
N TYR A 175 -13.27 -11.01 5.70
CA TYR A 175 -13.44 -10.37 6.99
C TYR A 175 -14.11 -11.36 7.97
N LYS A 176 -13.65 -11.38 9.22
CA LYS A 176 -14.20 -12.25 10.27
C LYS A 176 -15.45 -11.63 10.88
N LEU A 177 -15.43 -10.31 11.11
CA LEU A 177 -16.55 -9.58 11.67
C LEU A 177 -17.62 -9.37 10.58
N PRO A 178 -18.89 -9.73 10.84
CA PRO A 178 -19.97 -9.57 9.85
C PRO A 178 -20.16 -8.12 9.40
N GLU A 179 -20.05 -7.16 10.31
CA GLU A 179 -20.13 -5.73 10.03
C GLU A 179 -19.05 -5.26 9.05
N ASP A 180 -17.82 -5.77 9.18
CA ASP A 180 -16.73 -5.46 8.26
C ASP A 180 -16.97 -6.09 6.88
N ALA A 181 -17.48 -7.31 6.84
CA ALA A 181 -17.81 -8.00 5.58
C ALA A 181 -18.97 -7.31 4.83
N GLU A 182 -19.92 -6.73 5.56
CA GLU A 182 -21.01 -5.95 4.98
C GLU A 182 -20.51 -4.58 4.48
N ALA A 183 -19.68 -3.91 5.26
CA ALA A 183 -19.19 -2.56 4.96
C ALA A 183 -18.12 -2.51 3.87
N ASN A 184 -17.41 -3.61 3.59
CA ASN A 184 -16.26 -3.61 2.70
C ASN A 184 -16.45 -4.50 1.45
N HIS A 185 -15.75 -4.12 0.37
CA HIS A 185 -15.65 -4.93 -0.84
C HIS A 185 -14.72 -6.14 -0.61
N ALA A 186 -15.19 -7.32 -1.04
CA ALA A 186 -14.39 -8.55 -1.01
C ALA A 186 -13.40 -8.64 -2.19
N HIS A 187 -13.65 -7.92 -3.27
CA HIS A 187 -12.85 -7.96 -4.50
C HIS A 187 -12.25 -6.58 -4.76
N LEU A 188 -10.94 -6.49 -4.68
CA LEU A 188 -10.20 -5.25 -4.80
C LEU A 188 -9.27 -5.31 -6.01
N TRP A 189 -9.33 -4.28 -6.84
CA TRP A 189 -8.48 -4.13 -8.02
C TRP A 189 -7.61 -2.88 -7.90
N ARG A 190 -6.40 -2.96 -8.43
CA ARG A 190 -5.51 -1.82 -8.61
C ARG A 190 -4.81 -1.95 -9.94
N ALA A 191 -4.81 -0.86 -10.71
CA ALA A 191 -3.97 -0.68 -11.89
C ALA A 191 -3.09 0.54 -11.67
N SER A 192 -1.80 0.43 -11.92
CA SER A 192 -0.86 1.54 -11.75
C SER A 192 0.26 1.49 -12.78
N ALA A 193 0.81 2.66 -13.05
CA ALA A 193 2.01 2.82 -13.86
C ALA A 193 2.93 3.83 -13.18
N GLY A 194 4.24 3.64 -13.32
CA GLY A 194 5.26 4.49 -12.74
C GLY A 194 6.48 4.59 -13.62
N PHE A 195 7.38 5.47 -13.22
CA PHE A 195 8.69 5.63 -13.82
C PHE A 195 9.74 5.94 -12.76
N ALA A 196 10.97 5.52 -13.03
CA ALA A 196 12.17 6.02 -12.41
C ALA A 196 13.08 6.64 -13.48
N TYR A 197 13.66 7.79 -13.18
CA TYR A 197 14.60 8.48 -14.05
C TYR A 197 15.91 8.74 -13.32
N ALA A 198 17.02 8.18 -13.80
CA ALA A 198 18.34 8.37 -13.24
C ALA A 198 18.84 9.80 -13.54
N LEU A 199 18.73 10.70 -12.57
CA LEU A 199 19.31 12.05 -12.62
C LEU A 199 20.82 11.99 -12.55
N ARG A 200 21.35 11.11 -11.69
CA ARG A 200 22.76 10.78 -11.50
C ARG A 200 22.85 9.27 -11.21
N GLU A 201 24.06 8.74 -11.10
CA GLU A 201 24.28 7.33 -10.75
C GLU A 201 23.71 6.96 -9.36
N ASP A 202 23.73 7.93 -8.44
CA ASP A 202 23.28 7.78 -7.05
C ASP A 202 21.89 8.42 -6.76
N LEU A 203 21.23 9.05 -7.75
CA LEU A 203 19.97 9.78 -7.51
C LEU A 203 18.96 9.54 -8.63
N GLN A 204 17.77 9.06 -8.26
CA GLN A 204 16.64 8.86 -9.15
C GLN A 204 15.46 9.74 -8.77
N LEU A 205 14.81 10.32 -9.77
CA LEU A 205 13.47 10.89 -9.65
C LEU A 205 12.45 9.81 -9.97
N VAL A 206 11.43 9.67 -9.13
CA VAL A 206 10.42 8.62 -9.29
C VAL A 206 9.02 9.19 -9.26
N GLY A 207 8.12 8.57 -10.00
CA GLY A 207 6.72 8.97 -10.02
C GLY A 207 5.80 7.83 -10.43
N GLU A 208 4.58 7.85 -9.90
CA GLU A 208 3.55 6.88 -10.27
C GLU A 208 2.16 7.48 -10.25
N ALA A 209 1.26 6.85 -10.98
CA ALA A 209 -0.17 7.13 -10.94
C ALA A 209 -0.96 5.82 -11.04
N GLY A 210 -2.15 5.78 -10.48
CA GLY A 210 -2.98 4.58 -10.58
C GLY A 210 -4.41 4.78 -10.12
N LEU A 211 -5.15 3.69 -10.30
CA LEU A 211 -6.55 3.53 -9.93
C LEU A 211 -6.69 2.35 -8.99
N ARG A 212 -7.59 2.43 -8.03
CA ARG A 212 -7.89 1.30 -7.14
C ARG A 212 -9.37 1.27 -6.76
N THR A 213 -9.89 0.08 -6.46
CA THR A 213 -11.16 -0.06 -5.78
C THR A 213 -11.01 0.41 -4.33
N ASN A 214 -11.94 1.22 -3.83
CA ASN A 214 -12.00 1.52 -2.40
C ASN A 214 -12.39 0.26 -1.62
N SER A 215 -11.84 0.08 -0.43
CA SER A 215 -12.25 -1.05 0.43
C SER A 215 -13.67 -0.88 0.94
N ALA A 216 -14.03 0.30 1.46
CA ALA A 216 -15.38 0.59 1.93
C ALA A 216 -16.39 0.75 0.78
N LYS A 217 -17.60 0.20 0.97
CA LYS A 217 -18.72 0.27 0.00
C LYS A 217 -19.45 1.61 0.06
N ASP A 218 -19.95 1.95 1.22
CA ASP A 218 -20.84 3.09 1.44
C ASP A 218 -20.26 4.03 2.53
N ASP A 219 -19.09 4.60 2.25
CA ASP A 219 -18.49 5.59 3.13
C ASP A 219 -18.94 6.99 2.68
N PRO A 220 -19.69 7.74 3.52
CA PRO A 220 -20.15 9.09 3.19
C PRO A 220 -18.98 10.07 3.02
N PHE A 221 -17.79 9.75 3.58
CA PHE A 221 -16.57 10.51 3.40
C PHE A 221 -15.76 10.06 2.17
N MET A 222 -16.11 8.93 1.56
CA MET A 222 -15.46 8.39 0.36
C MET A 222 -16.49 7.87 -0.64
N PRO A 223 -17.37 8.72 -1.16
CA PRO A 223 -18.35 8.31 -2.13
C PRO A 223 -17.66 7.83 -3.42
N GLY A 224 -18.10 6.70 -3.93
CA GLY A 224 -17.59 6.10 -5.16
C GLY A 224 -16.61 4.95 -4.92
N GLN A 225 -16.65 3.99 -5.84
CA GLN A 225 -15.91 2.72 -5.72
C GLN A 225 -14.47 2.78 -6.22
N LYS A 226 -14.02 3.90 -6.78
CA LYS A 226 -12.71 4.04 -7.40
C LYS A 226 -11.96 5.24 -6.84
N GLY A 227 -10.74 5.01 -6.40
CA GLY A 227 -9.80 6.05 -6.01
C GLY A 227 -8.68 6.18 -7.04
N HIS A 228 -8.23 7.41 -7.24
CA HIS A 228 -7.05 7.73 -8.02
C HIS A 228 -5.93 8.09 -7.07
N PHE A 229 -4.69 7.81 -7.46
CA PHE A 229 -3.54 8.30 -6.72
C PHE A 229 -2.44 8.72 -7.68
N VAL A 230 -1.63 9.66 -7.22
CA VAL A 230 -0.37 10.07 -7.83
C VAL A 230 0.69 10.15 -6.74
N MET A 231 1.93 9.85 -7.08
CA MET A 231 3.08 9.99 -6.19
C MET A 231 4.26 10.57 -6.97
N LEU A 232 5.02 11.40 -6.30
CA LEU A 232 6.36 11.84 -6.73
C LEU A 232 7.32 11.65 -5.57
N GLY A 233 8.55 11.30 -5.91
CA GLY A 233 9.58 11.04 -4.92
C GLY A 233 10.98 10.99 -5.51
N VAL A 234 11.94 10.69 -4.64
CA VAL A 234 13.35 10.50 -4.97
C VAL A 234 13.87 9.26 -4.28
N ILE A 235 14.82 8.58 -4.92
CA ILE A 235 15.61 7.50 -4.34
C ILE A 235 17.08 7.95 -4.40
N TYR A 236 17.77 7.86 -3.27
CA TYR A 236 19.18 8.18 -3.14
C TYR A 236 19.97 6.97 -2.66
N SER A 237 20.87 6.47 -3.51
CA SER A 237 21.76 5.34 -3.20
C SER A 237 22.97 5.84 -2.43
N LEU A 238 23.01 5.55 -1.14
CA LEU A 238 24.15 5.86 -0.27
C LEU A 238 25.34 4.94 -0.55
N SER A 239 25.07 3.71 -0.96
CA SER A 239 26.04 2.71 -1.39
C SER A 239 25.33 1.74 -2.33
N ASP A 240 26.06 0.73 -2.86
CA ASP A 240 25.49 -0.33 -3.68
C ASP A 240 24.42 -1.15 -2.93
N ASP A 241 24.51 -1.18 -1.59
CA ASP A 241 23.65 -2.00 -0.74
C ASP A 241 22.58 -1.19 0.01
N LEU A 242 22.64 0.16 0.01
CA LEU A 242 21.76 1.00 0.81
C LEU A 242 21.17 2.16 0.03
N ASP A 243 19.85 2.10 -0.16
CA ASP A 243 19.06 3.21 -0.69
C ASP A 243 18.25 3.87 0.42
N LEU A 244 18.07 5.19 0.29
CA LEU A 244 17.11 5.99 1.05
C LEU A 244 16.10 6.60 0.08
N ASP A 245 14.85 6.69 0.48
CA ASP A 245 13.81 7.27 -0.36
C ASP A 245 12.89 8.21 0.40
N LEU A 246 12.34 9.16 -0.34
CA LEU A 246 11.34 10.11 0.13
C LEU A 246 10.28 10.30 -0.96
N GLY A 247 9.01 10.21 -0.58
CA GLY A 247 7.90 10.41 -1.49
C GLY A 247 6.74 11.18 -0.89
N VAL A 248 5.96 11.82 -1.75
CA VAL A 248 4.66 12.40 -1.41
C VAL A 248 3.61 11.80 -2.31
N ARG A 249 2.63 11.15 -1.71
CA ARG A 249 1.51 10.55 -2.43
C ARG A 249 0.22 11.31 -2.13
N ARG A 250 -0.50 11.62 -3.18
CA ARG A 250 -1.86 12.16 -3.10
C ARG A 250 -2.85 11.15 -3.63
N ARG A 251 -3.92 10.96 -2.89
CA ARG A 251 -5.09 10.19 -3.32
C ARG A 251 -6.26 11.13 -3.50
N HIS A 252 -7.04 10.89 -4.52
CA HIS A 252 -8.27 11.60 -4.79
C HIS A 252 -9.41 10.58 -4.93
N ASN A 253 -10.44 10.74 -4.14
CA ASN A 253 -11.78 10.21 -4.36
C ASN A 253 -12.68 11.41 -4.69
N SER A 254 -13.84 11.20 -5.24
CA SER A 254 -14.74 12.24 -5.78
C SER A 254 -14.97 13.48 -4.90
N ALA A 255 -14.60 13.46 -3.63
CA ALA A 255 -14.84 14.54 -2.68
C ALA A 255 -13.56 15.19 -2.12
N GLU A 256 -12.40 14.50 -1.96
CA GLU A 256 -11.28 15.07 -1.18
C GLU A 256 -9.88 14.49 -1.48
N PHE A 257 -8.84 15.25 -1.10
CA PHE A 257 -7.44 14.91 -1.28
C PHE A 257 -6.81 14.34 0.00
N HIS A 258 -6.32 13.13 -0.09
CA HIS A 258 -5.51 12.51 0.95
C HIS A 258 -4.03 12.67 0.64
N THR A 259 -3.26 13.16 1.59
CA THR A 259 -1.82 13.32 1.43
C THR A 259 -1.09 12.35 2.35
N ALA A 260 -0.11 11.66 1.81
CA ALA A 260 0.83 10.83 2.56
C ALA A 260 2.26 11.27 2.28
N VAL A 261 3.08 11.31 3.31
CA VAL A 261 4.53 11.43 3.22
C VAL A 261 5.11 10.05 3.49
N LEU A 262 6.04 9.63 2.65
CA LEU A 262 6.70 8.33 2.68
C LEU A 262 8.20 8.55 2.88
N ILE A 263 8.78 7.82 3.81
CA ILE A 263 10.23 7.80 4.06
C ILE A 263 10.62 6.33 4.12
N GLY A 264 11.57 5.93 3.29
CA GLY A 264 12.00 4.55 3.18
C GLY A 264 13.51 4.37 3.26
N ALA A 265 13.89 3.13 3.52
CA ALA A 265 15.25 2.65 3.40
C ALA A 265 15.25 1.21 2.92
N THR A 266 16.15 0.87 1.99
CA THR A 266 16.33 -0.48 1.45
C THR A 266 17.76 -0.90 1.66
N LEU A 267 17.96 -2.01 2.36
CA LEU A 267 19.27 -2.63 2.62
C LEU A 267 19.35 -4.00 1.95
N ARG A 268 20.47 -4.30 1.27
CA ARG A 268 20.73 -5.56 0.55
C ARG A 268 22.02 -6.19 1.04
N TRP A 269 22.10 -7.54 1.07
CA TRP A 269 23.34 -8.28 1.43
C TRP A 269 23.34 -9.71 0.93
#